data_d0cb9434a794e80deca73161342568ea
#
_entry.id   d0cb9434a794e80deca73161342568ea
#
_cell.length_a   1.000
_cell.length_b   1.000
_cell.length_c   1.000
_cell.angle_alpha   90.00
_cell.angle_beta   90.00
_cell.angle_gamma   90.00
#
_symmetry.space_group_name_H-M   'P 1'
#
loop_
_entity.id
_entity.type
_entity.pdbx_description
1 polymer ?
#
loop_
_entity_poly.entity_id
_entity_poly.type
_entity_poly.pdbx_seq_one_letter_code
_entity_poly.pdbx_strand_id
1 'polypeptide(L)'
;MLNTGDFAFDTVAGANVQILKRIEMWGYTSYKVFNPATGRVYKATEEQLNTSGNAIQYDENYLRYVALLSKIKNETAGGFLSALASGIIPLPHQLHVLNRAMETNNIRYILADEVGLGKTIEAGMIIKELKSRGLVQRVLIVCPTGLVTQWASEMQEKFHEKFHVILPSDYDRSEERR
;
A
#
# COMPACT_ATOMS: atom_id res chain seq x y z
N MET A 1 -12.80 11.39 -30.18
CA MET A 1 -11.85 12.37 -29.63
C MET A 1 -11.75 12.15 -28.15
N LEU A 2 -10.57 11.83 -27.63
CA LEU A 2 -10.36 11.49 -26.22
C LEU A 2 -10.03 12.76 -25.41
N ASN A 3 -10.65 12.87 -24.23
CA ASN A 3 -10.44 13.97 -23.30
C ASN A 3 -9.61 13.51 -22.08
N THR A 4 -9.09 14.46 -21.34
CA THR A 4 -8.42 14.17 -20.05
C THR A 4 -9.42 13.50 -19.10
N GLY A 5 -9.00 12.38 -18.52
CA GLY A 5 -9.84 11.54 -17.68
C GLY A 5 -10.45 10.33 -18.39
N ASP A 6 -10.55 10.36 -19.72
CA ASP A 6 -11.10 9.23 -20.49
C ASP A 6 -10.19 8.00 -20.41
N PHE A 7 -10.80 6.83 -20.62
CA PHE A 7 -10.08 5.56 -20.72
C PHE A 7 -10.07 5.09 -22.16
N ALA A 8 -8.95 4.49 -22.55
CA ALA A 8 -8.77 3.87 -23.85
C ALA A 8 -7.95 2.60 -23.74
N PHE A 9 -8.10 1.70 -24.69
CA PHE A 9 -7.24 0.54 -24.81
C PHE A 9 -6.03 0.88 -25.69
N ASP A 10 -4.82 0.79 -25.14
CA ASP A 10 -3.59 0.96 -25.88
C ASP A 10 -3.24 -0.36 -26.58
N THR A 11 -3.31 -0.38 -27.88
CA THR A 11 -3.07 -1.58 -28.71
C THR A 11 -1.62 -2.03 -28.72
N VAL A 12 -0.68 -1.13 -28.48
CA VAL A 12 0.76 -1.44 -28.42
C VAL A 12 1.13 -1.97 -27.03
N ALA A 13 0.61 -1.36 -25.98
CA ALA A 13 0.84 -1.82 -24.61
C ALA A 13 -0.02 -3.04 -24.22
N GLY A 14 -1.07 -3.35 -25.01
CA GLY A 14 -2.02 -4.42 -24.72
C GLY A 14 -2.79 -4.21 -23.41
N ALA A 15 -3.05 -2.96 -23.03
CA ALA A 15 -3.61 -2.64 -21.71
C ALA A 15 -4.53 -1.41 -21.77
N ASN A 16 -5.48 -1.35 -20.83
CA ASN A 16 -6.28 -0.15 -20.63
C ASN A 16 -5.42 0.94 -19.99
N VAL A 17 -5.54 2.15 -20.53
CA VAL A 17 -4.80 3.33 -20.09
C VAL A 17 -5.75 4.49 -19.86
N GLN A 18 -5.40 5.39 -18.96
CA GLN A 18 -6.13 6.63 -18.74
C GLN A 18 -5.43 7.79 -19.39
N ILE A 19 -6.21 8.65 -20.02
CA ILE A 19 -5.74 9.88 -20.65
C ILE A 19 -5.47 10.93 -19.56
N LEU A 20 -4.21 11.28 -19.35
CA LEU A 20 -3.82 12.32 -18.40
C LEU A 20 -3.79 13.70 -19.03
N LYS A 21 -3.39 13.78 -20.31
CA LYS A 21 -3.31 15.05 -21.03
C LYS A 21 -3.32 14.80 -22.52
N ARG A 22 -4.09 15.62 -23.26
CA ARG A 22 -4.02 15.73 -24.70
C ARG A 22 -2.96 16.75 -25.09
N ILE A 23 -2.13 16.45 -26.06
CA ILE A 23 -1.04 17.29 -26.55
C ILE A 23 -1.20 17.42 -28.07
N GLU A 24 -1.41 18.63 -28.52
CA GLU A 24 -1.46 18.95 -29.96
C GLU A 24 -0.20 19.73 -30.33
N MET A 25 0.53 19.20 -31.29
CA MET A 25 1.73 19.85 -31.81
C MET A 25 1.81 19.62 -33.33
N TRP A 26 1.90 20.69 -34.07
CA TRP A 26 2.18 20.66 -35.53
C TRP A 26 1.19 19.81 -36.33
N GLY A 27 -0.10 19.84 -35.93
CA GLY A 27 -1.16 19.06 -36.59
C GLY A 27 -1.24 17.59 -36.19
N TYR A 28 -0.39 17.14 -35.28
CA TYR A 28 -0.44 15.80 -34.73
C TYR A 28 -1.01 15.82 -33.29
N THR A 29 -1.93 14.90 -33.02
CA THR A 29 -2.47 14.68 -31.66
C THR A 29 -1.75 13.52 -31.00
N SER A 30 -1.24 13.76 -29.80
CA SER A 30 -0.69 12.73 -28.94
C SER A 30 -1.27 12.85 -27.53
N TYR A 31 -1.24 11.77 -26.79
CA TYR A 31 -1.81 11.70 -25.45
C TYR A 31 -0.74 11.29 -24.45
N LYS A 32 -0.69 11.98 -23.33
CA LYS A 32 0.02 11.48 -22.15
C LYS A 32 -0.92 10.55 -21.43
N VAL A 33 -0.54 9.28 -21.32
CA VAL A 33 -1.39 8.22 -20.77
C VAL A 33 -0.74 7.58 -19.57
N PHE A 34 -1.58 7.08 -18.66
CA PHE A 34 -1.19 6.29 -17.51
C PHE A 34 -1.66 4.85 -17.70
N ASN A 35 -0.76 3.90 -17.55
CA ASN A 35 -1.07 2.48 -17.57
C ASN A 35 -1.16 1.97 -16.11
N PRO A 36 -2.36 1.65 -15.60
CA PRO A 36 -2.55 1.21 -14.22
C PRO A 36 -1.95 -0.17 -13.93
N ALA A 37 -1.82 -1.03 -14.95
CA ALA A 37 -1.24 -2.36 -14.77
C ALA A 37 0.27 -2.31 -14.51
N THR A 38 0.98 -1.33 -15.08
CA THR A 38 2.44 -1.18 -14.93
C THR A 38 2.85 0.01 -14.09
N GLY A 39 1.90 0.91 -13.74
CA GLY A 39 2.16 2.17 -13.05
C GLY A 39 2.96 3.18 -13.87
N ARG A 40 3.10 2.99 -15.19
CA ARG A 40 3.91 3.87 -16.05
C ARG A 40 3.08 4.95 -16.71
N VAL A 41 3.72 6.11 -16.86
CA VAL A 41 3.19 7.23 -17.64
C VAL A 41 4.06 7.39 -18.90
N TYR A 42 3.42 7.41 -20.07
CA TYR A 42 4.12 7.54 -21.35
C TYR A 42 3.27 8.32 -22.36
N LYS A 43 3.82 8.52 -23.55
CA LYS A 43 3.08 9.15 -24.67
C LYS A 43 2.57 8.06 -25.61
N ALA A 44 1.30 8.18 -26.00
CA ALA A 44 0.66 7.35 -27.03
C ALA A 44 0.10 8.23 -28.14
N THR A 45 0.09 7.72 -29.36
CA THR A 45 -0.54 8.40 -30.53
C THR A 45 -2.03 8.07 -30.58
N GLU A 46 -2.80 8.89 -31.32
CA GLU A 46 -4.24 8.66 -31.44
C GLU A 46 -4.56 7.30 -32.10
N GLU A 47 -3.73 6.83 -33.02
CA GLU A 47 -3.88 5.54 -33.70
C GLU A 47 -3.69 4.32 -32.78
N GLN A 48 -2.93 4.49 -31.70
CA GLN A 48 -2.66 3.43 -30.72
C GLN A 48 -3.80 3.26 -29.72
N LEU A 49 -4.68 4.25 -29.60
CA LEU A 49 -5.72 4.30 -28.59
C LEU A 49 -7.10 3.95 -29.16
N ASN A 50 -7.68 2.87 -28.68
CA ASN A 50 -9.00 2.41 -29.09
C ASN A 50 -10.03 2.66 -27.98
N THR A 51 -11.17 3.28 -28.32
CA THR A 51 -12.23 3.65 -27.38
C THR A 51 -13.20 2.51 -27.06
N SER A 52 -13.04 1.33 -27.64
CA SER A 52 -14.00 0.22 -27.58
C SER A 52 -13.71 -0.80 -26.46
N GLY A 53 -13.31 -0.38 -25.27
CA GLY A 53 -13.09 -1.26 -24.13
C GLY A 53 -13.90 -0.85 -22.90
N ASN A 54 -14.37 -1.82 -22.11
CA ASN A 54 -14.97 -1.58 -20.80
C ASN A 54 -13.95 -0.90 -19.88
N ALA A 55 -13.94 0.42 -19.86
CA ALA A 55 -13.04 1.20 -19.03
C ALA A 55 -13.52 1.16 -17.57
N ILE A 56 -12.72 0.59 -16.69
CA ILE A 56 -12.91 0.75 -15.26
C ILE A 56 -12.53 2.20 -14.94
N GLN A 57 -13.50 2.98 -14.50
CA GLN A 57 -13.28 4.39 -14.12
C GLN A 57 -12.64 4.42 -12.73
N TYR A 58 -11.37 4.79 -12.67
CA TYR A 58 -10.66 5.02 -11.42
C TYR A 58 -10.71 6.51 -11.06
N ASP A 59 -10.89 6.83 -9.78
CA ASP A 59 -10.75 8.20 -9.26
C ASP A 59 -9.31 8.72 -9.47
N GLU A 60 -9.16 10.00 -9.81
CA GLU A 60 -7.85 10.63 -10.05
C GLU A 60 -6.91 10.49 -8.84
N ASN A 61 -7.45 10.56 -7.63
CA ASN A 61 -6.70 10.36 -6.41
C ASN A 61 -6.20 8.91 -6.28
N TYR A 62 -7.02 7.94 -6.66
CA TYR A 62 -6.62 6.54 -6.71
C TYR A 62 -5.46 6.32 -7.69
N LEU A 63 -5.51 6.93 -8.86
CA LEU A 63 -4.46 6.81 -9.87
C LEU A 63 -3.16 7.48 -9.44
N ARG A 64 -3.23 8.66 -8.82
CA ARG A 64 -2.08 9.32 -8.22
C ARG A 64 -1.45 8.46 -7.13
N TYR A 65 -2.29 7.83 -6.33
CA TYR A 65 -1.86 6.92 -5.28
C TYR A 65 -1.15 5.69 -5.85
N VAL A 66 -1.74 5.02 -6.85
CA VAL A 66 -1.13 3.85 -7.51
C VAL A 66 0.18 4.22 -8.21
N ALA A 67 0.25 5.39 -8.85
CA ALA A 67 1.48 5.88 -9.45
C ALA A 67 2.59 6.14 -8.41
N LEU A 68 2.24 6.69 -7.25
CA LEU A 68 3.15 6.89 -6.14
C LEU A 68 3.65 5.56 -5.56
N LEU A 69 2.74 4.61 -5.35
CA LEU A 69 3.09 3.25 -4.89
C LEU A 69 4.03 2.54 -5.88
N SER A 70 3.77 2.68 -7.18
CA SER A 70 4.62 2.09 -8.23
C SER A 70 6.00 2.72 -8.26
N LYS A 71 6.10 4.03 -8.01
CA LYS A 71 7.38 4.74 -7.90
C LYS A 71 8.16 4.24 -6.68
N ILE A 72 7.51 4.17 -5.52
CA ILE A 72 8.11 3.65 -4.28
C ILE A 72 8.55 2.20 -4.47
N LYS A 73 7.71 1.35 -5.09
CA LYS A 73 8.04 -0.05 -5.38
C LYS A 73 9.27 -0.19 -6.29
N ASN A 74 9.43 0.69 -7.28
CA ASN A 74 10.58 0.65 -8.19
C ASN A 74 11.86 1.20 -7.54
N GLU A 75 11.73 2.14 -6.61
CA GLU A 75 12.86 2.69 -5.85
C GLU A 75 13.31 1.76 -4.70
N THR A 76 12.41 0.90 -4.23
CA THR A 76 12.72 -0.11 -3.19
C THR A 76 12.86 -1.48 -3.85
N ALA A 77 14.09 -1.92 -4.05
CA ALA A 77 14.47 -3.18 -4.73
C ALA A 77 13.88 -4.48 -4.12
N GLY A 78 12.88 -4.40 -3.28
CA GLY A 78 12.28 -5.54 -2.59
C GLY A 78 10.78 -5.43 -2.33
N GLY A 79 10.01 -4.85 -3.22
CA GLY A 79 8.54 -4.66 -3.16
C GLY A 79 7.85 -5.11 -1.86
N PHE A 80 7.19 -4.21 -1.15
CA PHE A 80 6.47 -4.54 0.09
C PHE A 80 5.23 -5.38 -0.21
N LEU A 81 5.34 -6.68 -0.03
CA LEU A 81 4.23 -7.61 -0.23
C LEU A 81 3.12 -7.40 0.82
N SER A 82 3.49 -7.00 2.03
CA SER A 82 2.58 -6.85 3.16
C SER A 82 1.65 -5.65 3.05
N ALA A 83 2.13 -4.53 2.52
CA ALA A 83 1.32 -3.33 2.32
C ALA A 83 0.20 -3.57 1.29
N LEU A 84 0.46 -4.41 0.29
CA LEU A 84 -0.52 -4.79 -0.74
C LEU A 84 -1.47 -5.90 -0.27
N ALA A 85 -1.04 -6.74 0.66
CA ALA A 85 -1.83 -7.85 1.21
C ALA A 85 -2.68 -7.46 2.43
N SER A 86 -2.52 -6.24 2.93
CA SER A 86 -3.32 -5.70 4.04
C SER A 86 -4.54 -4.96 3.50
N GLY A 87 -5.62 -4.95 4.26
CA GLY A 87 -6.84 -4.20 3.93
C GLY A 87 -6.72 -2.67 4.11
N ILE A 88 -5.50 -2.14 4.12
CA ILE A 88 -5.20 -0.71 4.32
C ILE A 88 -4.62 -0.07 3.07
N ILE A 89 -4.85 1.23 2.96
CA ILE A 89 -4.18 2.11 2.00
C ILE A 89 -3.10 2.86 2.78
N PRO A 90 -1.81 2.45 2.71
CA PRO A 90 -0.76 3.08 3.49
C PRO A 90 -0.47 4.49 2.98
N LEU A 91 -0.21 5.41 3.89
CA LEU A 91 0.20 6.77 3.57
C LEU A 91 1.70 6.82 3.21
N PRO A 92 2.15 7.82 2.42
CA PRO A 92 3.54 7.90 1.97
C PRO A 92 4.57 7.87 3.10
N HIS A 93 4.33 8.55 4.23
CA HIS A 93 5.23 8.53 5.39
C HIS A 93 5.30 7.14 6.02
N GLN A 94 4.20 6.40 6.10
CA GLN A 94 4.16 5.04 6.63
C GLN A 94 4.98 4.05 5.78
N LEU A 95 4.93 4.23 4.45
CA LEU A 95 5.77 3.44 3.54
C LEU A 95 7.26 3.79 3.70
N HIS A 96 7.58 5.06 3.94
CA HIS A 96 8.95 5.48 4.23
C HIS A 96 9.48 4.83 5.52
N VAL A 97 8.68 4.81 6.58
CA VAL A 97 9.01 4.13 7.84
C VAL A 97 9.24 2.63 7.62
N LEU A 98 8.33 1.97 6.88
CA LEU A 98 8.47 0.56 6.54
C LEU A 98 9.76 0.29 5.77
N ASN A 99 10.06 1.10 4.74
CA ASN A 99 11.30 0.97 3.96
C ASN A 99 12.52 1.05 4.85
N ARG A 100 12.59 2.11 5.65
CA ARG A 100 13.72 2.32 6.58
C ARG A 100 13.87 1.18 7.59
N ALA A 101 12.77 0.60 8.06
CA ALA A 101 12.82 -0.54 8.96
C ALA A 101 13.38 -1.80 8.26
N MET A 102 13.12 -1.96 6.95
CA MET A 102 13.57 -3.13 6.19
C MET A 102 15.01 -3.01 5.65
N GLU A 103 15.62 -1.83 5.69
CA GLU A 103 17.01 -1.61 5.28
C GLU A 103 18.02 -2.18 6.28
N THR A 104 17.60 -2.44 7.50
CA THR A 104 18.52 -2.90 8.58
C THR A 104 18.20 -4.33 9.01
N ASN A 105 19.24 -5.13 9.21
CA ASN A 105 19.11 -6.50 9.72
C ASN A 105 18.69 -6.57 11.20
N ASN A 106 18.84 -5.48 11.94
CA ASN A 106 18.52 -5.41 13.36
C ASN A 106 17.55 -4.23 13.60
N ILE A 107 16.27 -4.56 13.65
CA ILE A 107 15.19 -3.57 13.77
C ILE A 107 15.03 -3.15 15.23
N ARG A 108 15.46 -1.93 15.56
CA ARG A 108 15.26 -1.29 16.86
C ARG A 108 14.94 0.17 16.64
N TYR A 109 13.65 0.51 16.60
CA TYR A 109 13.17 1.86 16.28
C TYR A 109 12.20 2.38 17.32
N ILE A 110 12.14 3.69 17.41
CA ILE A 110 11.08 4.43 18.06
C ILE A 110 10.25 5.09 16.96
N LEU A 111 8.95 4.79 16.91
CA LEU A 111 8.01 5.48 16.03
C LEU A 111 7.51 6.73 16.77
N ALA A 112 8.03 7.90 16.40
CA ALA A 112 7.86 9.15 17.14
C ALA A 112 6.95 10.17 16.42
N ASP A 113 6.10 9.70 15.51
CA ASP A 113 5.16 10.55 14.79
C ASP A 113 4.08 11.14 15.71
N GLU A 114 3.43 12.21 15.25
CA GLU A 114 2.35 12.85 16.00
C GLU A 114 1.19 11.87 16.27
N VAL A 115 0.39 12.22 17.29
CA VAL A 115 -0.81 11.44 17.64
C VAL A 115 -1.79 11.46 16.46
N GLY A 116 -2.30 10.30 16.08
CA GLY A 116 -3.26 10.17 14.98
C GLY A 116 -2.66 9.83 13.62
N LEU A 117 -1.33 9.92 13.41
CA LEU A 117 -0.68 9.59 12.13
C LEU A 117 -0.54 8.09 11.84
N GLY A 118 -1.07 7.22 12.72
CA GLY A 118 -1.16 5.79 12.46
C GLY A 118 0.06 4.97 12.85
N LYS A 119 0.72 5.29 13.99
CA LYS A 119 1.82 4.48 14.54
C LYS A 119 1.50 2.99 14.64
N THR A 120 0.26 2.62 14.99
CA THR A 120 -0.21 1.24 15.02
C THR A 120 -0.17 0.62 13.61
N ILE A 121 -0.51 1.40 12.58
CA ILE A 121 -0.46 0.96 11.19
C ILE A 121 0.99 0.70 10.76
N GLU A 122 1.90 1.61 11.09
CA GLU A 122 3.34 1.44 10.79
C GLU A 122 3.92 0.20 11.46
N ALA A 123 3.65 0.02 12.75
CA ALA A 123 4.07 -1.18 13.48
C ALA A 123 3.44 -2.46 12.89
N GLY A 124 2.16 -2.42 12.53
CA GLY A 124 1.45 -3.52 11.90
C GLY A 124 2.03 -3.90 10.54
N MET A 125 2.37 -2.91 9.70
CA MET A 125 3.04 -3.14 8.42
C MET A 125 4.42 -3.78 8.59
N ILE A 126 5.23 -3.29 9.52
CA ILE A 126 6.54 -3.87 9.83
C ILE A 126 6.40 -5.34 10.28
N ILE A 127 5.48 -5.61 11.20
CA ILE A 127 5.20 -6.98 11.68
C ILE A 127 4.78 -7.88 10.51
N LYS A 128 3.85 -7.41 9.69
CA LYS A 128 3.33 -8.17 8.55
C LYS A 128 4.42 -8.48 7.53
N GLU A 129 5.27 -7.50 7.22
CA GLU A 129 6.38 -7.66 6.28
C GLU A 129 7.41 -8.67 6.81
N LEU A 130 7.79 -8.57 8.08
CA LEU A 130 8.71 -9.52 8.71
C LEU A 130 8.18 -10.95 8.72
N LYS A 131 6.89 -11.12 8.99
CA LYS A 131 6.22 -12.42 8.93
C LYS A 131 6.17 -12.97 7.50
N SER A 132 5.84 -12.12 6.52
CA SER A 132 5.78 -12.51 5.10
C SER A 132 7.13 -12.95 4.55
N ARG A 133 8.22 -12.36 5.07
CA ARG A 133 9.60 -12.75 4.73
C ARG A 133 10.11 -13.97 5.53
N GLY A 134 9.31 -14.49 6.45
CA GLY A 134 9.71 -15.61 7.33
C GLY A 134 10.75 -15.24 8.39
N LEU A 135 11.03 -13.93 8.60
CA LEU A 135 12.01 -13.44 9.55
C LEU A 135 11.50 -13.47 11.00
N VAL A 136 10.17 -13.44 11.18
CA VAL A 136 9.52 -13.46 12.49
C VAL A 136 8.37 -14.47 12.48
N GLN A 137 8.37 -15.38 13.46
CA GLN A 137 7.32 -16.38 13.64
C GLN A 137 6.39 -16.06 14.83
N ARG A 138 6.93 -15.43 15.88
CA ARG A 138 6.19 -15.07 17.08
C ARG A 138 6.38 -13.59 17.38
N VAL A 139 5.29 -12.93 17.75
CA VAL A 139 5.26 -11.49 18.05
C VAL A 139 4.60 -11.29 19.40
N LEU A 140 5.22 -10.50 20.25
CA LEU A 140 4.65 -10.04 21.51
C LEU A 140 4.43 -8.52 21.41
N ILE A 141 3.18 -8.11 21.66
CA ILE A 141 2.82 -6.68 21.77
C ILE A 141 2.53 -6.39 23.25
N VAL A 142 3.27 -5.45 23.80
CA VAL A 142 3.06 -4.98 25.19
C VAL A 142 2.49 -3.56 25.11
N CYS A 143 1.33 -3.37 25.69
CA CYS A 143 0.66 -2.08 25.72
C CYS A 143 -0.16 -1.89 27.01
N PRO A 144 -0.56 -0.64 27.35
CA PRO A 144 -1.48 -0.39 28.46
C PRO A 144 -2.80 -1.18 28.31
N THR A 145 -3.36 -1.66 29.41
CA THR A 145 -4.55 -2.53 29.44
C THR A 145 -5.72 -1.95 28.63
N GLY A 146 -5.93 -0.62 28.68
CA GLY A 146 -6.98 0.05 27.91
C GLY A 146 -6.82 0.01 26.38
N LEU A 147 -5.62 -0.31 25.88
CA LEU A 147 -5.34 -0.38 24.44
C LEU A 147 -5.28 -1.82 23.90
N VAL A 148 -5.34 -2.83 24.77
CA VAL A 148 -5.16 -4.24 24.37
C VAL A 148 -6.20 -4.68 23.35
N THR A 149 -7.47 -4.39 23.61
CA THR A 149 -8.57 -4.75 22.73
C THR A 149 -8.51 -3.98 21.40
N GLN A 150 -8.14 -2.70 21.44
CA GLN A 150 -7.94 -1.89 20.26
C GLN A 150 -6.83 -2.46 19.37
N TRP A 151 -5.67 -2.79 19.95
CA TRP A 151 -4.57 -3.41 19.20
C TRP A 151 -4.98 -4.74 18.57
N ALA A 152 -5.66 -5.61 19.32
CA ALA A 152 -6.12 -6.90 18.80
C ALA A 152 -7.12 -6.72 17.64
N SER A 153 -8.07 -5.79 17.76
CA SER A 153 -9.05 -5.47 16.71
C SER A 153 -8.38 -4.90 15.46
N GLU A 154 -7.52 -3.89 15.61
CA GLU A 154 -6.82 -3.27 14.49
C GLU A 154 -5.93 -4.26 13.74
N MET A 155 -5.20 -5.11 14.44
CA MET A 155 -4.37 -6.14 13.81
C MET A 155 -5.21 -7.17 13.05
N GLN A 156 -6.37 -7.58 13.60
CA GLN A 156 -7.28 -8.51 12.94
C GLN A 156 -7.94 -7.88 11.71
N GLU A 157 -8.47 -6.68 11.83
CA GLU A 157 -9.26 -6.01 10.77
C GLU A 157 -8.39 -5.54 9.61
N LYS A 158 -7.23 -4.96 9.93
CA LYS A 158 -6.37 -4.30 8.94
C LYS A 158 -5.30 -5.22 8.36
N PHE A 159 -4.79 -6.15 9.14
CA PHE A 159 -3.67 -7.02 8.74
C PHE A 159 -4.02 -8.51 8.69
N HIS A 160 -5.25 -8.88 9.08
CA HIS A 160 -5.71 -10.28 9.18
C HIS A 160 -4.83 -11.13 10.10
N GLU A 161 -4.27 -10.48 11.15
CA GLU A 161 -3.42 -11.12 12.14
C GLU A 161 -4.16 -11.28 13.47
N LYS A 162 -4.35 -12.52 13.90
CA LYS A 162 -4.99 -12.85 15.19
C LYS A 162 -3.96 -12.86 16.29
N PHE A 163 -4.22 -12.10 17.35
CA PHE A 163 -3.42 -12.11 18.58
C PHE A 163 -4.21 -12.73 19.72
N HIS A 164 -3.50 -13.51 20.51
CA HIS A 164 -4.04 -14.00 21.78
C HIS A 164 -3.86 -12.89 22.83
N VAL A 165 -4.98 -12.44 23.39
CA VAL A 165 -4.98 -11.39 24.42
C VAL A 165 -4.69 -12.03 25.78
N ILE A 166 -3.75 -11.47 26.52
CA ILE A 166 -3.39 -11.87 27.88
C ILE A 166 -3.59 -10.63 28.77
N LEU A 167 -4.48 -10.73 29.72
CA LEU A 167 -4.73 -9.69 30.72
C LEU A 167 -4.06 -10.04 32.05
N PRO A 168 -3.77 -9.05 32.92
CA PRO A 168 -3.22 -9.30 34.25
C PRO A 168 -4.03 -10.32 35.05
N SER A 169 -5.35 -10.30 34.96
CA SER A 169 -6.26 -11.27 35.59
C SER A 169 -6.06 -12.73 35.16
N ASP A 170 -5.41 -12.96 34.04
CA ASP A 170 -5.16 -14.30 33.51
C ASP A 170 -3.94 -14.96 34.18
N TYR A 171 -3.02 -14.15 34.73
CA TYR A 171 -1.86 -14.62 35.48
C TYR A 171 -2.26 -15.14 36.85
N ASP A 172 -3.17 -14.48 37.56
CA ASP A 172 -3.62 -14.89 38.89
C ASP A 172 -4.29 -16.27 38.86
N ARG A 173 -5.03 -16.58 37.77
CA ARG A 173 -5.66 -17.91 37.60
C ARG A 173 -4.67 -19.04 37.32
N SER A 174 -3.48 -18.74 36.83
CA SER A 174 -2.47 -19.76 36.52
C SER A 174 -1.70 -20.22 37.73
N GLU A 175 -1.61 -19.40 38.79
CA GLU A 175 -0.97 -19.74 40.04
C GLU A 175 -1.87 -20.60 40.98
N GLU A 176 -3.20 -20.37 40.90
CA GLU A 176 -4.18 -21.17 41.65
C GLU A 176 -4.32 -22.63 41.16
N ARG A 177 -3.75 -22.97 40.00
CA ARG A 177 -3.82 -24.31 39.39
C ARG A 177 -2.54 -25.13 39.54
N ARG A 178 -1.55 -24.64 40.32
CA ARG A 178 -0.34 -25.38 40.66
C ARG A 178 -0.38 -25.80 42.12
#